data_13cf778b00c86917bc43af01f5ecaa6c
#
_entry.id   13cf778b00c86917bc43af01f5ecaa6c
#
_cell.length_a   1.000
_cell.length_b   1.000
_cell.length_c   1.000
_cell.angle_alpha   90.00
_cell.angle_beta   90.00
_cell.angle_gamma   90.00
#
_symmetry.space_group_name_H-M   'P 1'
#
loop_
_entity.id
_entity.type
_entity.pdbx_description
1 polymer ?
#
loop_
_entity_poly.entity_id
_entity_poly.type
_entity_poly.pdbx_seq_one_letter_code
_entity_poly.pdbx_strand_id
1 'polypeptide(L)'
;MLESTNSAYAPWHVIWNEEKSTGLLEILRTVRDALQTALKQGAPRPVKAESKQWPLLTMPRLSDVDLTPTITETEYRKALKKEKKKLQELHSRIYRERIPVILCFEGWDAAGKGGAIRRLSWALDPRSFEVVPIAAPSPDALAHHYLWRFWTRLPKDGHVALFDRSWYGRV
;
A
#
# COMPACT_ATOMS: atom_id res chain seq x y z
N MET A 1 17.98 -2.52 19.21
CA MET A 1 17.50 -2.73 17.80
C MET A 1 17.57 -4.19 17.39
N LEU A 2 18.69 -4.93 17.57
CA LEU A 2 18.76 -6.36 17.22
C LEU A 2 17.73 -7.21 18.00
N GLU A 3 17.61 -7.01 19.30
CA GLU A 3 16.66 -7.76 20.15
C GLU A 3 15.19 -7.58 19.75
N SER A 4 14.82 -6.36 19.34
CA SER A 4 13.44 -6.05 18.96
C SER A 4 13.04 -6.55 17.56
N THR A 5 14.01 -6.95 16.74
CA THR A 5 13.80 -7.45 15.38
C THR A 5 14.21 -8.92 15.20
N ASN A 6 14.74 -9.56 16.25
CA ASN A 6 15.10 -10.98 16.22
C ASN A 6 13.85 -11.85 16.36
N SER A 7 13.57 -12.70 15.40
CA SER A 7 12.42 -13.61 15.43
C SER A 7 12.78 -15.01 14.99
N ALA A 8 11.96 -15.99 15.35
CA ALA A 8 12.15 -17.37 14.94
C ALA A 8 12.11 -17.57 13.41
N TYR A 9 11.45 -16.64 12.68
CA TYR A 9 11.33 -16.68 11.23
C TYR A 9 12.45 -15.93 10.51
N ALA A 10 13.09 -14.96 11.20
CA ALA A 10 14.17 -14.15 10.67
C ALA A 10 15.18 -13.86 11.79
N PRO A 11 15.99 -14.87 12.17
CA PRO A 11 16.98 -14.71 13.24
C PRO A 11 18.17 -13.88 12.78
N TRP A 12 18.67 -13.04 13.67
CA TRP A 12 19.94 -12.36 13.49
C TRP A 12 21.08 -13.32 13.81
N HIS A 13 22.09 -13.37 12.95
CA HIS A 13 23.33 -14.10 13.16
C HIS A 13 24.47 -13.09 13.40
N VAL A 14 25.01 -13.06 14.60
CA VAL A 14 26.14 -12.18 14.94
C VAL A 14 27.43 -12.94 14.68
N ILE A 15 28.28 -12.42 13.78
CA ILE A 15 29.53 -13.04 13.40
C ILE A 15 30.68 -12.10 13.76
N TRP A 16 31.66 -12.60 14.51
CA TRP A 16 32.89 -11.88 14.82
C TRP A 16 33.85 -11.96 13.63
N ASN A 17 34.34 -10.81 13.21
CA ASN A 17 35.20 -10.70 12.03
C ASN A 17 36.51 -10.00 12.36
N GLU A 18 37.19 -10.44 13.44
CA GLU A 18 38.54 -9.94 13.79
C GLU A 18 39.58 -10.39 12.76
N GLU A 19 39.47 -11.64 12.29
CA GLU A 19 40.28 -12.17 11.21
C GLU A 19 39.38 -12.39 9.98
N LYS A 20 39.74 -11.74 8.87
CA LYS A 20 38.95 -11.70 7.64
C LYS A 20 38.61 -13.09 7.06
N SER A 21 39.59 -14.00 7.08
CA SER A 21 39.43 -15.38 6.57
C SER A 21 38.49 -16.21 7.42
N THR A 22 38.59 -16.10 8.73
CA THR A 22 37.74 -16.80 9.70
C THR A 22 36.32 -16.27 9.66
N GLY A 23 36.15 -14.96 9.65
CA GLY A 23 34.83 -14.33 9.55
C GLY A 23 34.11 -14.69 8.25
N LEU A 24 34.81 -14.69 7.10
CA LEU A 24 34.26 -15.11 5.83
C LEU A 24 33.79 -16.57 5.84
N LEU A 25 34.63 -17.46 6.40
CA LEU A 25 34.28 -18.89 6.50
C LEU A 25 33.06 -19.11 7.38
N GLU A 26 32.91 -18.38 8.49
CA GLU A 26 31.78 -18.44 9.37
C GLU A 26 30.52 -17.94 8.68
N ILE A 27 30.58 -16.84 7.91
CA ILE A 27 29.48 -16.37 7.08
C ILE A 27 29.00 -17.47 6.12
N LEU A 28 29.93 -18.07 5.38
CA LEU A 28 29.59 -19.11 4.40
C LEU A 28 28.96 -20.34 5.07
N ARG A 29 29.45 -20.74 6.23
CA ARG A 29 28.86 -21.84 7.01
C ARG A 29 27.45 -21.50 7.47
N THR A 30 27.25 -20.35 8.05
CA THR A 30 25.93 -19.87 8.51
C THR A 30 24.90 -19.84 7.37
N VAL A 31 25.28 -19.28 6.23
CA VAL A 31 24.41 -19.26 5.03
C VAL A 31 24.11 -20.67 4.54
N ARG A 32 25.14 -21.55 4.43
CA ARG A 32 24.95 -22.95 4.04
C ARG A 32 23.95 -23.66 4.97
N ASP A 33 24.12 -23.51 6.27
CA ASP A 33 23.31 -24.20 7.28
C ASP A 33 21.86 -23.68 7.27
N ALA A 34 21.68 -22.38 7.08
CA ALA A 34 20.37 -21.77 6.89
C ALA A 34 19.66 -22.29 5.62
N LEU A 35 20.36 -22.38 4.49
CA LEU A 35 19.81 -22.93 3.25
C LEU A 35 19.49 -24.43 3.37
N GLN A 36 20.33 -25.22 4.03
CA GLN A 36 20.06 -26.63 4.28
C GLN A 36 18.83 -26.82 5.15
N THR A 37 18.66 -25.97 6.16
CA THR A 37 17.49 -25.98 7.04
C THR A 37 16.23 -25.62 6.26
N ALA A 38 16.28 -24.58 5.45
CA ALA A 38 15.17 -24.17 4.60
C ALA A 38 14.74 -25.28 3.61
N LEU A 39 15.71 -25.95 2.99
CA LEU A 39 15.42 -27.09 2.09
C LEU A 39 14.79 -28.28 2.81
N LYS A 40 15.20 -28.57 4.05
CA LYS A 40 14.61 -29.64 4.86
C LYS A 40 13.20 -29.31 5.35
N GLN A 41 12.95 -28.05 5.69
CA GLN A 41 11.65 -27.57 6.18
C GLN A 41 10.62 -27.42 5.03
N GLY A 42 11.09 -27.28 3.80
CA GLY A 42 10.27 -26.98 2.65
C GLY A 42 9.74 -25.54 2.65
N ALA A 43 8.86 -25.22 1.71
CA ALA A 43 8.23 -23.92 1.66
C ALA A 43 7.46 -23.65 2.97
N PRO A 44 7.62 -22.45 3.57
CA PRO A 44 6.88 -22.10 4.77
C PRO A 44 5.38 -22.26 4.50
N ARG A 45 4.72 -23.07 5.33
CA ARG A 45 3.26 -23.16 5.25
C ARG A 45 2.71 -21.76 5.53
N PRO A 46 1.76 -21.28 4.72
CA PRO A 46 1.14 -20.01 5.00
C PRO A 46 0.59 -20.09 6.43
N VAL A 47 1.12 -19.26 7.31
CA VAL A 47 0.51 -19.07 8.63
C VAL A 47 -0.91 -18.62 8.30
N LYS A 48 -1.91 -19.43 8.70
CA LYS A 48 -3.29 -18.95 8.71
C LYS A 48 -3.26 -17.75 9.64
N ALA A 49 -3.11 -16.56 9.07
CA ALA A 49 -3.41 -15.35 9.79
C ALA A 49 -4.82 -15.59 10.34
N GLU A 50 -4.97 -15.53 11.65
CA GLU A 50 -6.32 -15.43 12.22
C GLU A 50 -6.92 -14.20 11.52
N SER A 51 -7.70 -14.47 10.49
CA SER A 51 -8.38 -13.42 9.77
C SER A 51 -9.35 -12.83 10.79
N LYS A 52 -9.01 -11.68 11.36
CA LYS A 52 -10.04 -10.83 11.92
C LYS A 52 -11.03 -10.66 10.78
N GLN A 53 -12.11 -11.42 10.84
CA GLN A 53 -13.20 -11.27 9.89
C GLN A 53 -13.81 -9.89 10.16
N TRP A 54 -13.34 -8.92 9.41
CA TRP A 54 -14.02 -7.64 9.36
C TRP A 54 -15.39 -7.91 8.70
N PRO A 55 -16.49 -7.49 9.32
CA PRO A 55 -17.80 -7.67 8.69
C PRO A 55 -17.74 -7.02 7.31
N LEU A 56 -18.01 -7.83 6.28
CA LEU A 56 -18.12 -7.32 4.93
C LEU A 56 -19.31 -6.35 4.90
N LEU A 57 -19.05 -5.11 4.48
CA LEU A 57 -20.12 -4.18 4.20
C LEU A 57 -20.98 -4.73 3.06
N THR A 58 -22.28 -4.72 3.25
CA THR A 58 -23.21 -5.09 2.19
C THR A 58 -23.08 -4.08 1.06
N MET A 59 -22.55 -4.52 -0.07
CA MET A 59 -22.45 -3.67 -1.26
C MET A 59 -23.81 -3.58 -1.93
N PRO A 60 -24.30 -2.37 -2.27
CA PRO A 60 -25.50 -2.24 -3.07
C PRO A 60 -25.27 -2.87 -4.45
N ARG A 61 -26.29 -3.50 -5.00
CA ARG A 61 -26.24 -3.96 -6.40
C ARG A 61 -26.24 -2.76 -7.33
N LEU A 62 -25.59 -2.90 -8.48
CA LEU A 62 -25.60 -1.81 -9.50
C LEU A 62 -27.01 -1.43 -9.93
N SER A 63 -27.96 -2.39 -9.92
CA SER A 63 -29.37 -2.16 -10.18
C SER A 63 -30.08 -1.24 -9.17
N ASP A 64 -29.53 -1.16 -7.95
CA ASP A 64 -30.13 -0.44 -6.84
C ASP A 64 -29.62 1.01 -6.77
N VAL A 65 -28.68 1.36 -7.66
CA VAL A 65 -28.11 2.71 -7.73
C VAL A 65 -29.11 3.65 -8.42
N ASP A 66 -29.61 4.64 -7.68
CA ASP A 66 -30.42 5.70 -8.26
C ASP A 66 -29.56 6.61 -9.14
N LEU A 67 -29.88 6.68 -10.42
CA LEU A 67 -29.20 7.52 -11.42
C LEU A 67 -29.92 8.83 -11.68
N THR A 68 -31.04 9.11 -10.97
CA THR A 68 -31.86 10.31 -11.18
C THR A 68 -31.42 11.56 -10.41
N PRO A 69 -30.60 11.49 -9.32
CA PRO A 69 -30.19 12.68 -8.60
C PRO A 69 -29.44 13.66 -9.50
N THR A 70 -29.92 14.89 -9.48
CA THR A 70 -29.30 16.02 -10.20
C THR A 70 -28.97 17.13 -9.21
N ILE A 71 -27.94 17.91 -9.51
CA ILE A 71 -27.56 19.07 -8.72
C ILE A 71 -27.32 20.26 -9.64
N THR A 72 -27.78 21.45 -9.24
CA THR A 72 -27.52 22.66 -10.01
C THR A 72 -26.03 23.04 -9.92
N GLU A 73 -25.50 23.71 -10.95
CA GLU A 73 -24.11 24.15 -10.99
C GLU A 73 -23.76 25.03 -9.78
N THR A 74 -24.66 25.88 -9.33
CA THR A 74 -24.47 26.76 -8.18
C THR A 74 -24.33 25.98 -6.89
N GLU A 75 -25.22 25.02 -6.66
CA GLU A 75 -25.18 24.13 -5.49
C GLU A 75 -23.91 23.28 -5.51
N TYR A 76 -23.56 22.71 -6.68
CA TYR A 76 -22.35 21.94 -6.87
C TYR A 76 -21.10 22.74 -6.47
N ARG A 77 -20.95 23.98 -6.97
CA ARG A 77 -19.79 24.81 -6.63
C ARG A 77 -19.71 25.14 -5.15
N LYS A 78 -20.87 25.41 -4.52
CA LYS A 78 -20.95 25.68 -3.08
C LYS A 78 -20.56 24.45 -2.24
N ALA A 79 -21.11 23.30 -2.60
CA ALA A 79 -20.79 22.03 -1.95
C ALA A 79 -19.31 21.66 -2.11
N LEU A 80 -18.78 21.76 -3.33
CA LEU A 80 -17.38 21.48 -3.63
C LEU A 80 -16.42 22.36 -2.81
N LYS A 81 -16.71 23.66 -2.70
CA LYS A 81 -15.92 24.58 -1.88
C LYS A 81 -15.91 24.17 -0.39
N LYS A 82 -17.08 23.77 0.13
CA LYS A 82 -17.23 23.30 1.52
C LYS A 82 -16.43 22.01 1.78
N GLU A 83 -16.59 21.03 0.90
CA GLU A 83 -15.90 19.75 1.06
C GLU A 83 -14.39 19.87 0.87
N LYS A 84 -13.93 20.74 -0.06
CA LYS A 84 -12.52 21.04 -0.23
C LYS A 84 -11.90 21.60 1.05
N LYS A 85 -12.57 22.52 1.75
CA LYS A 85 -12.09 23.05 3.03
C LYS A 85 -11.96 21.96 4.09
N LYS A 86 -12.97 21.10 4.22
CA LYS A 86 -12.92 19.95 5.14
C LYS A 86 -11.77 18.99 4.82
N LEU A 87 -11.55 18.69 3.54
CA LEU A 87 -10.45 17.81 3.13
C LEU A 87 -9.09 18.41 3.49
N GLN A 88 -8.90 19.71 3.37
CA GLN A 88 -7.67 20.40 3.80
C GLN A 88 -7.45 20.27 5.31
N GLU A 89 -8.50 20.45 6.10
CA GLU A 89 -8.45 20.32 7.57
C GLU A 89 -8.13 18.86 7.97
N LEU A 90 -8.80 17.89 7.35
CA LEU A 90 -8.56 16.45 7.59
C LEU A 90 -7.15 16.05 7.16
N HIS A 91 -6.67 16.51 6.02
CA HIS A 91 -5.33 16.21 5.53
C HIS A 91 -4.25 16.73 6.49
N SER A 92 -4.43 17.95 7.02
CA SER A 92 -3.55 18.51 8.04
C SER A 92 -3.53 17.69 9.33
N ARG A 93 -4.66 17.10 9.71
CA ARG A 93 -4.74 16.18 10.86
C ARG A 93 -4.04 14.87 10.57
N ILE A 94 -4.30 14.24 9.42
CA ILE A 94 -3.64 13.01 8.95
C ILE A 94 -2.12 13.17 9.03
N TYR A 95 -1.60 14.29 8.54
CA TYR A 95 -0.16 14.57 8.59
C TYR A 95 0.38 14.66 10.03
N ARG A 96 -0.29 15.41 10.91
CA ARG A 96 0.13 15.59 12.31
C ARG A 96 0.02 14.32 13.14
N GLU A 97 -1.04 13.55 12.92
CA GLU A 97 -1.32 12.31 13.65
C GLU A 97 -0.56 11.10 13.03
N ARG A 98 0.23 11.33 11.97
CA ARG A 98 1.03 10.32 11.28
C ARG A 98 0.22 9.13 10.78
N ILE A 99 -0.98 9.37 10.28
CA ILE A 99 -1.86 8.32 9.77
C ILE A 99 -1.58 8.11 8.28
N PRO A 100 -1.06 6.94 7.83
CA PRO A 100 -0.95 6.66 6.41
C PRO A 100 -2.33 6.36 5.81
N VAL A 101 -2.63 6.93 4.64
CA VAL A 101 -3.92 6.75 3.97
C VAL A 101 -3.70 6.28 2.55
N ILE A 102 -4.42 5.24 2.15
CA ILE A 102 -4.44 4.72 0.79
C ILE A 102 -5.84 4.86 0.23
N LEU A 103 -5.97 5.50 -0.92
CA LEU A 103 -7.22 5.63 -1.66
C LEU A 103 -7.05 4.96 -3.02
N CYS A 104 -7.82 3.90 -3.27
CA CYS A 104 -7.82 3.16 -4.53
C CYS A 104 -9.01 3.61 -5.39
N PHE A 105 -8.74 4.07 -6.60
CA PHE A 105 -9.74 4.45 -7.57
C PHE A 105 -9.87 3.35 -8.63
N GLU A 106 -10.98 2.63 -8.58
CA GLU A 106 -11.31 1.60 -9.57
C GLU A 106 -12.51 2.03 -10.39
N GLY A 107 -12.64 1.48 -11.57
CA GLY A 107 -13.77 1.74 -12.46
C GLY A 107 -13.37 1.60 -13.93
N TRP A 108 -14.37 1.58 -14.78
CA TRP A 108 -14.22 1.40 -16.23
C TRP A 108 -13.56 2.63 -16.87
N ASP A 109 -13.15 2.50 -18.10
CA ASP A 109 -12.65 3.66 -18.86
C ASP A 109 -13.79 4.69 -18.99
N ALA A 110 -13.40 5.96 -18.94
CA ALA A 110 -14.32 7.10 -18.90
C ALA A 110 -15.28 7.18 -17.69
N ALA A 111 -15.13 6.33 -16.67
CA ALA A 111 -15.94 6.40 -15.44
C ALA A 111 -15.63 7.61 -14.53
N GLY A 112 -14.80 8.55 -14.97
CA GLY A 112 -14.52 9.77 -14.22
C GLY A 112 -13.42 9.69 -13.17
N LYS A 113 -12.68 8.57 -13.05
CA LYS A 113 -11.57 8.38 -12.08
C LYS A 113 -10.58 9.54 -12.07
N GLY A 114 -10.00 9.86 -13.23
CA GLY A 114 -9.04 10.95 -13.36
C GLY A 114 -9.60 12.32 -12.94
N GLY A 115 -10.88 12.56 -13.22
CA GLY A 115 -11.59 13.77 -12.76
C GLY A 115 -11.75 13.83 -11.25
N ALA A 116 -12.03 12.71 -10.61
CA ALA A 116 -12.15 12.60 -9.15
C ALA A 116 -10.78 12.79 -8.47
N ILE A 117 -9.75 12.07 -8.94
CA ILE A 117 -8.37 12.19 -8.44
C ILE A 117 -7.89 13.64 -8.55
N ARG A 118 -8.10 14.29 -9.69
CA ARG A 118 -7.73 15.68 -9.91
C ARG A 118 -8.39 16.64 -8.93
N ARG A 119 -9.70 16.48 -8.67
CA ARG A 119 -10.43 17.33 -7.72
C ARG A 119 -9.95 17.12 -6.29
N LEU A 120 -9.68 15.88 -5.93
CA LEU A 120 -9.14 15.54 -4.63
C LEU A 120 -7.73 16.11 -4.45
N SER A 121 -6.84 15.95 -5.44
CA SER A 121 -5.48 16.50 -5.42
C SER A 121 -5.45 18.01 -5.21
N TRP A 122 -6.42 18.74 -5.72
CA TRP A 122 -6.52 20.19 -5.47
C TRP A 122 -6.88 20.57 -4.03
N ALA A 123 -7.33 19.62 -3.24
CA ALA A 123 -7.65 19.82 -1.83
C ALA A 123 -6.52 19.41 -0.89
N LEU A 124 -5.51 18.69 -1.37
CA LEU A 124 -4.42 18.13 -0.57
C LEU A 124 -3.15 18.98 -0.71
N ASP A 125 -2.28 18.94 0.30
CA ASP A 125 -0.96 19.55 0.25
C ASP A 125 -0.02 18.66 -0.59
N PRO A 126 0.57 19.16 -1.69
CA PRO A 126 1.41 18.37 -2.60
C PRO A 126 2.65 17.74 -1.92
N ARG A 127 3.04 18.23 -0.75
CA ARG A 127 4.19 17.71 0.00
C ARG A 127 3.90 16.41 0.72
N SER A 128 2.63 16.04 0.89
CA SER A 128 2.20 14.90 1.69
C SER A 128 1.17 14.00 1.00
N PHE A 129 1.07 14.08 -0.33
CA PHE A 129 0.37 13.07 -1.11
C PHE A 129 1.13 12.71 -2.40
N GLU A 130 0.82 11.55 -2.93
CA GLU A 130 1.31 11.07 -4.22
C GLU A 130 0.16 10.46 -5.02
N VAL A 131 0.12 10.74 -6.32
CA VAL A 131 -0.76 10.02 -7.26
C VAL A 131 0.06 8.92 -7.92
N VAL A 132 -0.40 7.69 -7.78
CA VAL A 132 0.28 6.48 -8.27
C VAL A 132 -0.53 5.89 -9.43
N PRO A 133 -0.21 6.24 -10.68
CA PRO A 133 -0.85 5.63 -11.84
C PRO A 133 -0.33 4.21 -12.03
N ILE A 134 -1.23 3.24 -12.16
CA ILE A 134 -0.89 1.84 -12.37
C ILE A 134 -1.13 1.47 -13.83
N ALA A 135 -0.03 1.36 -14.55
CA ALA A 135 0.02 0.84 -15.92
C ALA A 135 0.27 -0.68 -15.96
N ALA A 136 0.51 -1.22 -17.16
CA ALA A 136 1.03 -2.58 -17.31
C ALA A 136 2.35 -2.75 -16.54
N PRO A 137 2.65 -3.94 -15.99
CA PRO A 137 3.90 -4.16 -15.27
C PRO A 137 5.11 -4.05 -16.19
N SER A 138 6.19 -3.43 -15.70
CA SER A 138 7.48 -3.44 -16.36
C SER A 138 8.13 -4.83 -16.28
N PRO A 139 9.17 -5.13 -17.09
CA PRO A 139 9.92 -6.38 -16.97
C PRO A 139 10.48 -6.62 -15.56
N ASP A 140 10.95 -5.57 -14.90
CA ASP A 140 11.41 -5.64 -13.51
C ASP A 140 10.26 -6.00 -12.55
N ALA A 141 9.09 -5.38 -12.70
CA ALA A 141 7.92 -5.71 -11.89
C ALA A 141 7.44 -7.15 -12.10
N LEU A 142 7.61 -7.72 -13.30
CA LEU A 142 7.26 -9.11 -13.61
C LEU A 142 8.23 -10.12 -12.97
N ALA A 143 9.45 -9.72 -12.63
CA ALA A 143 10.42 -10.54 -11.91
C ALA A 143 10.08 -10.70 -10.42
N HIS A 144 9.15 -9.92 -9.91
CA HIS A 144 8.74 -9.92 -8.51
C HIS A 144 7.31 -10.43 -8.34
N HIS A 145 6.92 -10.71 -7.08
CA HIS A 145 5.54 -11.00 -6.75
C HIS A 145 4.63 -9.84 -7.22
N TYR A 146 3.45 -10.13 -7.77
CA TYR A 146 2.58 -9.13 -8.40
C TYR A 146 2.22 -7.93 -7.50
N LEU A 147 2.19 -8.11 -6.18
CA LEU A 147 1.96 -7.02 -5.22
C LEU A 147 3.19 -6.12 -4.99
N TRP A 148 4.39 -6.56 -5.38
CA TRP A 148 5.62 -5.81 -5.12
C TRP A 148 5.56 -4.37 -5.64
N ARG A 149 5.10 -4.17 -6.87
CA ARG A 149 4.99 -2.85 -7.49
C ARG A 149 3.99 -1.91 -6.80
N PHE A 150 3.08 -2.45 -5.98
CA PHE A 150 2.15 -1.68 -5.16
C PHE A 150 2.76 -1.40 -3.79
N TRP A 151 3.38 -2.41 -3.15
CA TRP A 151 3.98 -2.25 -1.84
C TRP A 151 5.10 -1.22 -1.82
N THR A 152 5.89 -1.12 -2.88
CA THR A 152 6.96 -0.11 -3.01
C THR A 152 6.43 1.32 -3.14
N ARG A 153 5.11 1.49 -3.33
CA ARG A 153 4.42 2.77 -3.46
C ARG A 153 3.48 3.08 -2.30
N LEU A 154 3.54 2.29 -1.23
CA LEU A 154 2.75 2.57 -0.04
C LEU A 154 3.22 3.89 0.62
N PRO A 155 2.27 4.69 1.13
CA PRO A 155 2.62 5.96 1.74
C PRO A 155 3.36 5.76 3.06
N LYS A 156 4.29 6.63 3.35
CA LYS A 156 4.84 6.75 4.69
C LYS A 156 3.84 7.41 5.64
N ASP A 157 4.13 7.34 6.93
CA ASP A 157 3.30 7.93 7.98
C ASP A 157 2.92 9.38 7.70
N GLY A 158 1.63 9.70 7.86
CA GLY A 158 1.08 11.03 7.62
C GLY A 158 0.91 11.41 6.15
N HIS A 159 1.12 10.49 5.22
CA HIS A 159 1.00 10.74 3.78
C HIS A 159 -0.19 10.00 3.17
N VAL A 160 -0.65 10.50 2.03
CA VAL A 160 -1.78 9.94 1.28
C VAL A 160 -1.29 9.44 -0.07
N ALA A 161 -1.55 8.18 -0.40
CA ALA A 161 -1.35 7.63 -1.73
C ALA A 161 -2.69 7.48 -2.46
N LEU A 162 -2.79 8.07 -3.65
CA LEU A 162 -3.95 8.00 -4.54
C LEU A 162 -3.62 7.04 -5.68
N PHE A 163 -4.07 5.80 -5.59
CA PHE A 163 -3.85 4.81 -6.63
C PHE A 163 -4.89 4.96 -7.74
N ASP A 164 -4.46 5.34 -8.94
CA ASP A 164 -5.28 5.26 -10.15
C ASP A 164 -5.17 3.85 -10.73
N ARG A 165 -6.15 3.02 -10.42
CA ARG A 165 -6.15 1.56 -10.45
C ARG A 165 -5.22 0.97 -9.39
N SER A 166 -5.51 -0.24 -8.94
CA SER A 166 -4.77 -0.88 -7.86
C SER A 166 -4.63 -2.38 -8.09
N TRP A 167 -4.23 -3.09 -7.03
CA TRP A 167 -4.20 -4.55 -7.02
C TRP A 167 -5.56 -5.22 -7.16
N TYR A 168 -6.67 -4.52 -6.95
CA TYR A 168 -8.01 -5.08 -7.13
C TYR A 168 -8.38 -5.28 -8.60
N GLY A 169 -7.92 -4.41 -9.48
CA GLY A 169 -8.23 -4.45 -10.90
C GLY A 169 -7.07 -4.90 -11.80
N ARG A 170 -5.90 -5.22 -11.23
CA ARG A 170 -4.68 -5.56 -11.97
C ARG A 170 -3.99 -6.85 -11.44
N VAL A 171 -4.78 -7.77 -10.96
CA VAL A 171 -4.33 -9.12 -10.55
C VAL A 171 -4.17 -10.00 -11.79
#